data_6734261e37041f034f74a7091bd7f107
#
_entry.id   6734261e37041f034f74a7091bd7f107
#
_cell.length_a   1.000
_cell.length_b   1.000
_cell.length_c   1.000
_cell.angle_alpha   90.00
_cell.angle_beta   90.00
_cell.angle_gamma   90.00
#
_symmetry.space_group_name_H-M   'P 1'
#
loop_
_entity.id
_entity.type
_entity.pdbx_description
1 polymer ?
#
loop_
_entity_poly.entity_id
_entity_poly.type
_entity_poly.pdbx_seq_one_letter_code
_entity_poly.pdbx_strand_id
1 'polypeptide(L)'
;MRSRKLLILAVAFSFMISTLTPANADNPPRRILSGWLPDYSLARNLPTVEGNLDLIRDISPFWYGLTGETEIKDKYALGRYTTPKEAVIARLKANGLLLLPTITDDTKKLVLANLLANPTSRTNIVQTIKSLVLKYNYDGIDLDFEVFYTQDGRSSWPTTKPNWIAFIKELSTALHEQGKLLSVTTPPDFAPETKRAGNWVFSWAEIGPHIDRLRIMAYDFSTVNPGPIGPLPWSEDAVKYATTQMPASKVFLGIPGYGRDWITKVEGVCPKDFATSVVVGAKAAVIMREAVALATTNNATITYNPTHAESTFTYKKTYVDPTNSASFCTANRTVWFPDEKSYAARTNLVGKYRLGGIAVWTFGMENTAAITVVRDIAKSIAPDLVIGTIATDLEQIAYGSTFNLTGTFKLPDKTPIPSLNVRFEIKNSSDNNWRTLSAGVTDAAGVIEVPVIVGQKSEIRLVSEGSWERLEGKTLEKTISVIPKVRLDLPASLKVNTTYAVIGQVSPKSADLKLNVKQGGKSIGEFLTDANGLFTFNTRATEPGLVTYQVVIPAGSKNAAGISDEITVLVR
;
A
#
# COMPACT_ATOMS: atom_id res chain seq x y z
N MET A 1 72.00 13.55 51.57
CA MET A 1 71.07 14.34 50.70
C MET A 1 70.76 13.53 49.43
N ARG A 2 69.61 12.90 49.38
CA ARG A 2 69.17 12.08 48.23
C ARG A 2 68.02 12.81 47.54
N SER A 3 68.24 13.29 46.30
CA SER A 3 67.20 13.88 45.43
C SER A 3 66.39 12.81 44.77
N ARG A 4 65.08 12.76 45.00
CA ARG A 4 64.10 11.93 44.30
C ARG A 4 63.70 12.64 43.02
N LYS A 5 64.01 12.02 41.86
CA LYS A 5 63.46 12.42 40.58
C LYS A 5 62.05 11.76 40.41
N LEU A 6 61.05 12.61 40.31
CA LEU A 6 59.69 12.17 39.91
C LEU A 6 59.66 11.94 38.41
N LEU A 7 59.31 10.71 37.99
CA LEU A 7 59.09 10.36 36.62
C LEU A 7 57.54 10.53 36.35
N ILE A 8 57.19 11.53 35.58
CA ILE A 8 55.79 11.71 35.09
C ILE A 8 55.61 10.86 33.84
N LEU A 9 54.81 9.81 33.97
CA LEU A 9 54.37 8.95 32.86
C LEU A 9 53.16 9.62 32.21
N ALA A 10 53.35 10.21 31.02
CA ALA A 10 52.24 10.71 30.20
C ALA A 10 51.63 9.53 29.43
N VAL A 11 50.44 9.08 29.84
CA VAL A 11 49.64 8.11 29.08
C VAL A 11 48.87 8.87 28.00
N ALA A 12 49.34 8.76 26.77
CA ALA A 12 48.60 9.25 25.61
C ALA A 12 47.43 8.31 25.32
N PHE A 13 46.20 8.74 25.66
CA PHE A 13 44.97 8.06 25.22
C PHE A 13 44.70 8.46 23.76
N SER A 14 45.09 7.59 22.82
CA SER A 14 44.67 7.71 21.45
C SER A 14 43.19 7.34 21.35
N PHE A 15 42.32 8.35 21.26
CA PHE A 15 40.93 8.15 20.81
C PHE A 15 40.98 7.76 19.33
N MET A 16 40.87 6.44 19.03
CA MET A 16 40.43 5.99 17.71
C MET A 16 38.99 6.41 17.55
N ILE A 17 38.75 7.53 16.89
CA ILE A 17 37.45 7.86 16.31
C ILE A 17 37.31 6.88 15.14
N SER A 18 36.70 5.73 15.39
CA SER A 18 36.12 4.92 14.32
C SER A 18 35.05 5.78 13.64
N THR A 19 35.40 6.35 12.51
CA THR A 19 34.42 6.87 11.57
C THR A 19 33.56 5.67 11.14
N LEU A 20 32.44 5.46 11.84
CA LEU A 20 31.34 4.70 11.33
C LEU A 20 30.93 5.43 10.04
N THR A 21 31.42 4.95 8.88
CA THR A 21 30.74 5.23 7.63
C THR A 21 29.29 4.83 7.86
N PRO A 22 28.31 5.73 7.66
CA PRO A 22 26.92 5.31 7.70
C PRO A 22 26.82 4.19 6.66
N ALA A 23 26.47 2.98 7.10
CA ALA A 23 26.02 1.96 6.20
C ALA A 23 24.93 2.65 5.37
N ASN A 24 25.09 2.69 4.04
CA ASN A 24 24.01 3.04 3.15
C ASN A 24 22.89 2.09 3.55
N ALA A 25 21.89 2.60 4.25
CA ALA A 25 20.69 1.85 4.53
C ALA A 25 20.10 1.60 3.15
N ASP A 26 20.31 0.39 2.63
CA ASP A 26 19.69 -0.03 1.37
C ASP A 26 18.20 0.29 1.47
N ASN A 27 17.68 1.00 0.48
CA ASN A 27 16.26 1.27 0.43
C ASN A 27 15.50 -0.06 0.58
N PRO A 28 14.43 -0.11 1.38
CA PRO A 28 13.68 -1.35 1.52
C PRO A 28 13.18 -1.79 0.15
N PRO A 29 13.17 -3.10 -0.15
CA PRO A 29 12.71 -3.58 -1.44
C PRO A 29 11.27 -3.12 -1.70
N ARG A 30 10.92 -2.83 -2.95
CA ARG A 30 9.54 -2.55 -3.33
C ARG A 30 8.69 -3.79 -3.07
N ARG A 31 7.58 -3.65 -2.34
CA ARG A 31 6.65 -4.76 -2.13
C ARG A 31 5.86 -5.03 -3.42
N ILE A 32 6.37 -5.95 -4.23
CA ILE A 32 5.81 -6.31 -5.55
C ILE A 32 5.21 -7.71 -5.59
N LEU A 33 5.38 -8.48 -4.53
CA LEU A 33 4.91 -9.87 -4.48
C LEU A 33 3.51 -9.92 -3.87
N SER A 34 2.59 -10.55 -4.59
CA SER A 34 1.24 -10.93 -4.18
C SER A 34 1.02 -12.38 -4.56
N GLY A 35 -0.06 -13.01 -4.13
CA GLY A 35 -0.38 -14.37 -4.57
C GLY A 35 -1.43 -15.05 -3.72
N TRP A 36 -1.71 -16.29 -4.11
CA TRP A 36 -2.78 -17.09 -3.52
C TRP A 36 -2.29 -18.06 -2.47
N LEU A 37 -3.12 -18.24 -1.45
CA LEU A 37 -2.89 -19.12 -0.29
C LEU A 37 -4.02 -20.15 -0.17
N PRO A 38 -3.98 -21.26 -0.95
CA PRO A 38 -5.01 -22.28 -0.86
C PRO A 38 -5.00 -23.04 0.49
N ASP A 39 -6.19 -23.44 0.97
CA ASP A 39 -6.37 -24.18 2.20
C ASP A 39 -5.63 -25.53 2.21
N TYR A 40 -5.63 -26.22 1.09
CA TYR A 40 -5.02 -27.55 0.92
C TYR A 40 -3.49 -27.56 0.95
N SER A 41 -2.84 -26.41 1.00
CA SER A 41 -1.37 -26.28 0.96
C SER A 41 -0.79 -25.32 2.00
N LEU A 42 -1.57 -24.94 3.02
CA LEU A 42 -1.17 -23.95 4.04
C LEU A 42 0.12 -24.32 4.78
N ALA A 43 0.33 -25.59 5.10
CA ALA A 43 1.55 -26.06 5.76
C ALA A 43 2.82 -25.74 4.96
N ARG A 44 2.72 -25.71 3.62
CA ARG A 44 3.79 -25.35 2.70
C ARG A 44 3.88 -23.84 2.46
N ASN A 45 2.74 -23.19 2.31
CA ASN A 45 2.65 -21.82 1.83
C ASN A 45 2.93 -20.78 2.92
N LEU A 46 2.46 -21.02 4.16
CA LEU A 46 2.64 -20.09 5.28
C LEU A 46 4.12 -19.80 5.58
N PRO A 47 5.03 -20.80 5.67
CA PRO A 47 6.45 -20.51 5.89
C PRO A 47 7.07 -19.63 4.79
N THR A 48 6.67 -19.82 3.53
CA THR A 48 7.13 -18.99 2.42
C THR A 48 6.64 -17.55 2.56
N VAL A 49 5.38 -17.35 2.93
CA VAL A 49 4.82 -16.01 3.17
C VAL A 49 5.58 -15.33 4.31
N GLU A 50 5.72 -15.99 5.46
CA GLU A 50 6.36 -15.41 6.64
C GLU A 50 7.85 -15.16 6.49
N GLY A 51 8.54 -15.93 5.67
CA GLY A 51 9.95 -15.72 5.36
C GLY A 51 10.22 -14.58 4.37
N ASN A 52 9.17 -13.95 3.79
CA ASN A 52 9.31 -12.98 2.71
C ASN A 52 8.40 -11.74 2.88
N LEU A 53 8.14 -11.33 4.11
CA LEU A 53 7.27 -10.17 4.43
C LEU A 53 7.77 -8.85 3.83
N ASP A 54 9.07 -8.73 3.61
CA ASP A 54 9.71 -7.58 2.97
C ASP A 54 9.27 -7.37 1.51
N LEU A 55 8.89 -8.46 0.82
CA LEU A 55 8.46 -8.45 -0.58
C LEU A 55 6.95 -8.43 -0.75
N ILE A 56 6.21 -8.98 0.23
CA ILE A 56 4.78 -9.23 0.08
C ILE A 56 3.98 -7.96 0.33
N ARG A 57 3.13 -7.61 -0.62
CA ARG A 57 2.19 -6.50 -0.53
C ARG A 57 0.87 -6.94 0.07
N ASP A 58 0.33 -8.03 -0.43
CA ASP A 58 -0.94 -8.62 -0.01
C ASP A 58 -1.00 -10.10 -0.35
N ILE A 59 -1.91 -10.80 0.28
CA ILE A 59 -2.18 -12.22 0.03
C ILE A 59 -3.66 -12.47 -0.14
N SER A 60 -3.97 -13.49 -0.94
CA SER A 60 -5.33 -13.93 -1.20
C SER A 60 -5.55 -15.35 -0.69
N PRO A 61 -6.11 -15.49 0.53
CA PRO A 61 -6.63 -16.76 0.98
C PRO A 61 -7.65 -17.32 -0.01
N PHE A 62 -7.33 -18.47 -0.63
CA PHE A 62 -8.16 -19.09 -1.67
C PHE A 62 -9.17 -20.04 -1.05
N TRP A 63 -10.10 -19.48 -0.24
CA TRP A 63 -10.91 -20.25 0.71
C TRP A 63 -12.41 -20.19 0.48
N TYR A 64 -12.89 -19.46 -0.50
CA TYR A 64 -14.32 -19.23 -0.69
C TYR A 64 -14.79 -19.55 -2.11
N GLY A 65 -16.05 -19.96 -2.24
CA GLY A 65 -16.73 -20.15 -3.51
C GLY A 65 -18.16 -19.66 -3.45
N LEU A 66 -18.56 -18.84 -4.42
CA LEU A 66 -19.93 -18.38 -4.58
C LEU A 66 -20.76 -19.52 -5.18
N THR A 67 -21.81 -19.99 -4.49
CA THR A 67 -22.68 -21.07 -4.93
C THR A 67 -24.08 -20.60 -5.30
N GLY A 68 -24.44 -19.36 -4.90
CA GLY A 68 -25.73 -18.74 -5.17
C GLY A 68 -25.74 -17.27 -4.79
N GLU A 69 -26.88 -16.58 -4.91
CA GLU A 69 -26.97 -15.15 -4.65
C GLU A 69 -26.74 -14.75 -3.19
N THR A 70 -27.02 -15.66 -2.25
CA THR A 70 -26.89 -15.44 -0.80
C THR A 70 -25.97 -16.43 -0.11
N GLU A 71 -25.27 -17.28 -0.88
CA GLU A 71 -24.49 -18.39 -0.34
C GLU A 71 -23.04 -18.34 -0.80
N ILE A 72 -22.12 -18.31 0.16
CA ILE A 72 -20.68 -18.48 -0.05
C ILE A 72 -20.22 -19.71 0.72
N LYS A 73 -19.71 -20.69 -0.01
CA LYS A 73 -19.12 -21.89 0.55
C LYS A 73 -17.76 -21.57 1.14
N ASP A 74 -17.57 -21.93 2.42
CA ASP A 74 -16.28 -21.87 3.10
C ASP A 74 -15.49 -23.14 2.83
N LYS A 75 -14.46 -23.03 1.98
CA LYS A 75 -13.59 -24.16 1.58
C LYS A 75 -12.58 -24.53 2.67
N TYR A 76 -12.23 -23.57 3.54
CA TYR A 76 -11.33 -23.82 4.67
C TYR A 76 -11.92 -24.84 5.65
N ALA A 77 -13.24 -24.84 5.84
CA ALA A 77 -13.95 -25.76 6.73
C ALA A 77 -13.90 -27.23 6.26
N LEU A 78 -13.38 -27.53 5.05
CA LEU A 78 -13.27 -28.90 4.52
C LEU A 78 -12.08 -29.70 5.09
N GLY A 79 -11.36 -29.15 6.07
CA GLY A 79 -10.64 -29.96 7.05
C GLY A 79 -9.25 -30.47 6.67
N ARG A 80 -8.52 -29.80 5.79
CA ARG A 80 -7.13 -30.19 5.43
C ARG A 80 -6.05 -29.57 6.31
N TYR A 81 -6.40 -28.55 7.08
CA TYR A 81 -5.50 -27.86 7.99
C TYR A 81 -6.13 -27.76 9.38
N THR A 82 -5.36 -28.10 10.43
CA THR A 82 -5.89 -28.25 11.80
C THR A 82 -5.98 -26.92 12.57
N THR A 83 -5.26 -25.88 12.13
CA THR A 83 -5.32 -24.58 12.79
C THR A 83 -6.64 -23.88 12.44
N PRO A 84 -7.38 -23.33 13.42
CA PRO A 84 -8.58 -22.57 13.15
C PRO A 84 -8.33 -21.40 12.18
N LYS A 85 -9.27 -21.15 11.26
CA LYS A 85 -9.17 -20.11 10.23
C LYS A 85 -8.89 -18.73 10.84
N GLU A 86 -9.59 -18.40 11.92
CA GLU A 86 -9.46 -17.13 12.63
C GLU A 86 -8.04 -16.92 13.18
N ALA A 87 -7.40 -17.99 13.66
CA ALA A 87 -6.02 -17.94 14.14
C ALA A 87 -5.03 -17.68 12.98
N VAL A 88 -5.27 -18.27 11.80
CA VAL A 88 -4.45 -18.00 10.61
C VAL A 88 -4.64 -16.55 10.16
N ILE A 89 -5.87 -16.05 10.10
CA ILE A 89 -6.19 -14.65 9.77
C ILE A 89 -5.47 -13.71 10.74
N ALA A 90 -5.59 -13.93 12.04
CA ALA A 90 -4.95 -13.10 13.06
C ALA A 90 -3.42 -13.11 12.93
N ARG A 91 -2.80 -14.28 12.69
CA ARG A 91 -1.37 -14.44 12.47
C ARG A 91 -0.85 -13.65 11.25
N LEU A 92 -1.56 -13.73 10.13
CA LEU A 92 -1.20 -13.02 8.92
C LEU A 92 -1.34 -11.50 9.08
N LYS A 93 -2.41 -11.03 9.74
CA LYS A 93 -2.60 -9.61 10.05
C LYS A 93 -1.56 -9.07 11.03
N ALA A 94 -1.16 -9.85 12.03
CA ALA A 94 -0.10 -9.46 12.95
C ALA A 94 1.25 -9.21 12.25
N ASN A 95 1.46 -9.85 11.08
CA ASN A 95 2.61 -9.62 10.20
C ASN A 95 2.45 -8.39 9.28
N GLY A 96 1.39 -7.60 9.44
CA GLY A 96 1.13 -6.39 8.65
C GLY A 96 0.71 -6.64 7.19
N LEU A 97 0.23 -7.83 6.87
CA LEU A 97 -0.22 -8.20 5.53
C LEU A 97 -1.67 -7.77 5.29
N LEU A 98 -1.94 -7.28 4.09
CA LEU A 98 -3.31 -7.07 3.61
C LEU A 98 -3.89 -8.41 3.15
N LEU A 99 -5.11 -8.73 3.63
CA LEU A 99 -5.81 -9.95 3.29
C LEU A 99 -6.99 -9.66 2.36
N LEU A 100 -6.88 -10.10 1.11
CA LEU A 100 -7.94 -10.04 0.11
C LEU A 100 -8.33 -11.47 -0.28
N PRO A 101 -9.15 -12.17 0.52
CA PRO A 101 -9.49 -13.56 0.21
C PRO A 101 -10.15 -13.67 -1.16
N THR A 102 -9.86 -14.78 -1.86
CA THR A 102 -10.44 -15.08 -3.15
C THR A 102 -11.77 -15.78 -2.99
N ILE A 103 -12.76 -15.31 -3.75
CA ILE A 103 -14.02 -16.00 -4.02
C ILE A 103 -14.00 -16.49 -5.47
N THR A 104 -14.09 -17.80 -5.68
CA THR A 104 -14.30 -18.39 -6.99
C THR A 104 -15.79 -18.44 -7.33
N ASP A 105 -16.12 -18.55 -8.61
CA ASP A 105 -17.46 -18.91 -9.07
C ASP A 105 -17.61 -20.44 -9.05
N ASP A 106 -18.29 -20.97 -8.04
CA ASP A 106 -18.60 -22.40 -7.89
C ASP A 106 -20.01 -22.72 -8.41
N THR A 107 -20.61 -21.83 -9.22
CA THR A 107 -21.92 -22.07 -9.83
C THR A 107 -21.81 -22.96 -11.07
N LYS A 108 -22.97 -23.37 -11.60
CA LYS A 108 -23.03 -24.10 -12.87
C LYS A 108 -23.05 -23.12 -14.04
N LYS A 109 -22.81 -23.68 -15.25
CA LYS A 109 -22.90 -22.96 -16.53
C LYS A 109 -24.10 -22.01 -16.57
N LEU A 110 -23.87 -20.75 -16.95
CA LEU A 110 -24.83 -19.64 -17.09
C LEU A 110 -25.55 -19.22 -15.79
N VAL A 111 -25.34 -19.88 -14.65
CA VAL A 111 -26.04 -19.53 -13.41
C VAL A 111 -25.61 -18.14 -12.92
N LEU A 112 -24.31 -17.91 -12.78
CA LEU A 112 -23.83 -16.60 -12.33
C LEU A 112 -24.20 -15.51 -13.34
N ALA A 113 -24.06 -15.74 -14.65
CA ALA A 113 -24.43 -14.78 -15.68
C ALA A 113 -25.91 -14.34 -15.56
N ASN A 114 -26.82 -15.29 -15.28
CA ASN A 114 -28.25 -15.02 -15.08
C ASN A 114 -28.53 -14.28 -13.77
N LEU A 115 -27.83 -14.63 -12.67
CA LEU A 115 -27.94 -13.93 -11.39
C LEU A 115 -27.50 -12.47 -11.52
N LEU A 116 -26.38 -12.22 -12.21
CA LEU A 116 -25.90 -10.86 -12.45
C LEU A 116 -26.81 -10.05 -13.38
N ALA A 117 -27.57 -10.70 -14.27
CA ALA A 117 -28.55 -10.05 -15.14
C ALA A 117 -29.79 -9.55 -14.36
N ASN A 118 -30.10 -10.17 -13.23
CA ASN A 118 -31.19 -9.74 -12.36
C ASN A 118 -30.66 -8.71 -11.32
N PRO A 119 -31.15 -7.45 -11.31
CA PRO A 119 -30.68 -6.42 -10.38
C PRO A 119 -30.81 -6.82 -8.91
N THR A 120 -31.91 -7.48 -8.52
CA THR A 120 -32.12 -7.91 -7.12
C THR A 120 -31.13 -8.98 -6.72
N SER A 121 -30.94 -10.02 -7.52
CA SER A 121 -29.96 -11.10 -7.27
C SER A 121 -28.54 -10.54 -7.24
N ARG A 122 -28.22 -9.61 -8.15
CA ARG A 122 -26.92 -8.93 -8.18
C ARG A 122 -26.66 -8.15 -6.89
N THR A 123 -27.63 -7.39 -6.41
CA THR A 123 -27.54 -6.68 -5.12
C THR A 123 -27.38 -7.65 -3.95
N ASN A 124 -28.08 -8.79 -3.94
CA ASN A 124 -27.94 -9.81 -2.91
C ASN A 124 -26.51 -10.38 -2.89
N ILE A 125 -25.91 -10.68 -4.05
CA ILE A 125 -24.51 -11.12 -4.15
C ILE A 125 -23.56 -10.06 -3.57
N VAL A 126 -23.75 -8.79 -3.92
CA VAL A 126 -22.95 -7.67 -3.40
C VAL A 126 -23.00 -7.62 -1.87
N GLN A 127 -24.19 -7.70 -1.26
CA GLN A 127 -24.38 -7.68 0.18
C GLN A 127 -23.78 -8.92 0.85
N THR A 128 -23.88 -10.07 0.21
CA THR A 128 -23.31 -11.34 0.71
C THR A 128 -21.78 -11.26 0.77
N ILE A 129 -21.14 -10.76 -0.28
CA ILE A 129 -19.68 -10.57 -0.33
C ILE A 129 -19.24 -9.50 0.69
N LYS A 130 -19.93 -8.35 0.74
CA LYS A 130 -19.65 -7.29 1.74
C LYS A 130 -19.73 -7.84 3.17
N SER A 131 -20.76 -8.62 3.48
CA SER A 131 -20.95 -9.22 4.80
C SER A 131 -19.81 -10.16 5.17
N LEU A 132 -19.30 -10.96 4.24
CA LEU A 132 -18.13 -11.82 4.46
C LEU A 132 -16.88 -10.98 4.79
N VAL A 133 -16.62 -9.93 4.01
CA VAL A 133 -15.46 -9.04 4.22
C VAL A 133 -15.50 -8.39 5.59
N LEU A 134 -16.66 -7.90 6.01
CA LEU A 134 -16.84 -7.24 7.31
C LEU A 134 -16.77 -8.24 8.47
N LYS A 135 -17.38 -9.42 8.34
CA LYS A 135 -17.39 -10.47 9.37
C LYS A 135 -15.99 -10.84 9.85
N TYR A 136 -15.05 -11.00 8.93
CA TYR A 136 -13.66 -11.37 9.25
C TYR A 136 -12.71 -10.16 9.25
N ASN A 137 -13.25 -8.96 9.09
CA ASN A 137 -12.50 -7.72 8.95
C ASN A 137 -11.37 -7.83 7.91
N TYR A 138 -11.63 -8.45 6.76
CA TYR A 138 -10.69 -8.49 5.66
C TYR A 138 -10.40 -7.09 5.12
N ASP A 139 -9.26 -6.91 4.44
CA ASP A 139 -8.87 -5.63 3.87
C ASP A 139 -9.51 -5.41 2.49
N GLY A 140 -10.12 -6.42 1.93
CA GLY A 140 -10.85 -6.41 0.67
C GLY A 140 -11.26 -7.80 0.24
N ILE A 141 -11.53 -7.96 -1.05
CA ILE A 141 -11.88 -9.23 -1.69
C ILE A 141 -11.16 -9.35 -3.04
N ASP A 142 -10.88 -10.58 -3.47
CA ASP A 142 -10.40 -10.93 -4.80
C ASP A 142 -11.45 -11.81 -5.49
N LEU A 143 -11.93 -11.39 -6.67
CA LEU A 143 -12.91 -12.14 -7.45
C LEU A 143 -12.18 -12.95 -8.52
N ASP A 144 -12.36 -14.27 -8.49
CA ASP A 144 -11.83 -15.22 -9.47
C ASP A 144 -13.00 -16.00 -10.14
N PHE A 145 -13.79 -15.28 -10.96
CA PHE A 145 -15.00 -15.79 -11.60
C PHE A 145 -14.70 -16.29 -13.00
N GLU A 146 -14.38 -17.58 -13.11
CA GLU A 146 -13.91 -18.18 -14.36
C GLU A 146 -15.00 -18.81 -15.23
N VAL A 147 -16.19 -19.06 -14.70
CA VAL A 147 -17.26 -19.78 -15.42
C VAL A 147 -17.67 -19.07 -16.71
N PHE A 148 -17.59 -17.74 -16.76
CA PHE A 148 -17.89 -16.94 -17.96
C PHE A 148 -17.10 -17.38 -19.19
N TYR A 149 -15.79 -17.68 -19.02
CA TYR A 149 -14.93 -18.04 -20.15
C TYR A 149 -14.69 -19.54 -20.27
N THR A 150 -14.81 -20.30 -19.16
CA THR A 150 -14.54 -21.74 -19.16
C THR A 150 -15.73 -22.58 -19.58
N GLN A 151 -16.96 -22.20 -19.19
CA GLN A 151 -18.16 -23.02 -19.36
C GLN A 151 -19.27 -22.35 -20.15
N ASP A 152 -19.52 -21.04 -19.98
CA ASP A 152 -20.66 -20.36 -20.61
C ASP A 152 -20.49 -20.20 -22.10
N GLY A 153 -19.24 -20.04 -22.57
CA GLY A 153 -18.91 -19.89 -23.98
C GLY A 153 -19.07 -18.46 -24.49
N ARG A 154 -18.33 -18.13 -25.55
CA ARG A 154 -18.24 -16.77 -26.11
C ARG A 154 -19.57 -16.20 -26.62
N SER A 155 -20.54 -17.04 -26.98
CA SER A 155 -21.87 -16.60 -27.42
C SER A 155 -22.68 -15.91 -26.32
N SER A 156 -22.39 -16.17 -25.03
CA SER A 156 -23.05 -15.50 -23.90
C SER A 156 -22.44 -14.14 -23.57
N TRP A 157 -21.21 -13.87 -24.00
CA TRP A 157 -20.44 -12.70 -23.58
C TRP A 157 -21.09 -11.34 -23.88
N PRO A 158 -21.78 -11.14 -25.04
CA PRO A 158 -22.45 -9.86 -25.29
C PRO A 158 -23.51 -9.51 -24.24
N THR A 159 -24.18 -10.51 -23.67
CA THR A 159 -25.17 -10.36 -22.60
C THR A 159 -24.55 -10.34 -21.21
N THR A 160 -23.52 -11.12 -20.97
CA THR A 160 -22.83 -11.20 -19.67
C THR A 160 -22.04 -9.94 -19.36
N LYS A 161 -21.30 -9.39 -20.33
CA LYS A 161 -20.42 -8.23 -20.16
C LYS A 161 -21.09 -7.03 -19.47
N PRO A 162 -22.24 -6.48 -19.91
CA PRO A 162 -22.85 -5.32 -19.26
C PRO A 162 -23.27 -5.60 -17.81
N ASN A 163 -23.72 -6.82 -17.52
CA ASN A 163 -24.14 -7.23 -16.18
C ASN A 163 -22.92 -7.42 -15.25
N TRP A 164 -21.82 -7.93 -15.78
CA TRP A 164 -20.54 -7.99 -15.09
C TRP A 164 -20.04 -6.59 -14.70
N ILE A 165 -20.05 -5.64 -15.62
CA ILE A 165 -19.68 -4.25 -15.37
C ILE A 165 -20.56 -3.63 -14.28
N ALA A 166 -21.89 -3.83 -14.35
CA ALA A 166 -22.81 -3.34 -13.33
C ALA A 166 -22.50 -3.93 -11.95
N PHE A 167 -22.25 -5.25 -11.88
CA PHE A 167 -21.87 -5.93 -10.64
C PHE A 167 -20.58 -5.36 -10.04
N ILE A 168 -19.53 -5.19 -10.85
CA ILE A 168 -18.28 -4.61 -10.38
C ILE A 168 -18.47 -3.20 -9.83
N LYS A 169 -19.28 -2.36 -10.48
CA LYS A 169 -19.61 -1.01 -10.00
C LYS A 169 -20.32 -1.03 -8.66
N GLU A 170 -21.35 -1.86 -8.51
CA GLU A 170 -22.12 -2.00 -7.28
C GLU A 170 -21.25 -2.53 -6.13
N LEU A 171 -20.45 -3.57 -6.38
CA LEU A 171 -19.56 -4.16 -5.37
C LEU A 171 -18.45 -3.19 -4.97
N SER A 172 -17.85 -2.50 -5.94
CA SER A 172 -16.84 -1.47 -5.69
C SER A 172 -17.37 -0.38 -4.75
N THR A 173 -18.54 0.18 -5.06
CA THR A 173 -19.17 1.20 -4.20
C THR A 173 -19.37 0.66 -2.79
N ALA A 174 -19.97 -0.53 -2.65
CA ALA A 174 -20.27 -1.13 -1.36
C ALA A 174 -19.03 -1.42 -0.50
N LEU A 175 -17.89 -1.77 -1.13
CA LEU A 175 -16.63 -2.04 -0.45
C LEU A 175 -15.87 -0.75 -0.14
N HIS A 176 -15.75 0.18 -1.09
CA HIS A 176 -15.01 1.44 -0.91
C HIS A 176 -15.64 2.33 0.15
N GLU A 177 -16.97 2.35 0.30
CA GLU A 177 -17.66 3.01 1.43
C GLU A 177 -17.21 2.49 2.80
N GLN A 178 -16.67 1.28 2.86
CA GLN A 178 -16.12 0.66 4.07
C GLN A 178 -14.58 0.72 4.12
N GLY A 179 -13.94 1.43 3.20
CA GLY A 179 -12.48 1.48 3.08
C GLY A 179 -11.86 0.13 2.68
N LYS A 180 -12.62 -0.75 2.00
CA LYS A 180 -12.17 -2.10 1.59
C LYS A 180 -11.83 -2.13 0.11
N LEU A 181 -10.82 -2.94 -0.24
CA LEU A 181 -10.28 -3.05 -1.60
C LEU A 181 -11.05 -4.08 -2.44
N LEU A 182 -11.10 -3.85 -3.76
CA LEU A 182 -11.61 -4.79 -4.75
C LEU A 182 -10.51 -5.21 -5.71
N SER A 183 -10.12 -6.48 -5.66
CA SER A 183 -9.25 -7.15 -6.63
C SER A 183 -10.08 -8.00 -7.57
N VAL A 184 -9.70 -8.05 -8.84
CA VAL A 184 -10.33 -8.93 -9.85
C VAL A 184 -9.24 -9.72 -10.54
N THR A 185 -9.38 -11.04 -10.51
CA THR A 185 -8.53 -12.00 -11.20
C THR A 185 -9.21 -12.41 -12.51
N THR A 186 -8.47 -12.35 -13.63
CA THR A 186 -9.01 -12.67 -14.95
C THR A 186 -8.00 -13.43 -15.80
N PRO A 187 -8.46 -14.22 -16.78
CA PRO A 187 -7.58 -14.67 -17.85
C PRO A 187 -7.09 -13.47 -18.68
N PRO A 188 -6.01 -13.64 -19.47
CA PRO A 188 -5.47 -12.56 -20.29
C PRO A 188 -6.47 -12.05 -21.34
N ASP A 189 -6.42 -10.75 -21.58
CA ASP A 189 -7.02 -10.11 -22.75
C ASP A 189 -5.95 -9.36 -23.54
N PHE A 190 -6.22 -9.01 -24.80
CA PHE A 190 -5.19 -8.53 -25.71
C PHE A 190 -5.72 -7.44 -26.61
N ALA A 191 -4.82 -6.57 -27.04
CA ALA A 191 -5.08 -5.58 -28.05
C ALA A 191 -5.45 -6.27 -29.40
N PRO A 192 -6.46 -5.77 -30.11
CA PRO A 192 -6.95 -6.39 -31.36
C PRO A 192 -5.87 -6.63 -32.42
N GLU A 193 -4.88 -5.75 -32.51
CA GLU A 193 -3.77 -5.83 -33.45
C GLU A 193 -2.87 -7.06 -33.24
N THR A 194 -2.85 -7.63 -32.04
CA THR A 194 -2.09 -8.85 -31.74
C THR A 194 -2.70 -10.09 -32.39
N LYS A 195 -3.96 -10.03 -32.83
CA LYS A 195 -4.77 -11.16 -33.34
C LYS A 195 -4.86 -12.33 -32.35
N ARG A 196 -4.56 -12.11 -31.08
CA ARG A 196 -4.72 -13.12 -30.02
C ARG A 196 -6.19 -13.21 -29.59
N ALA A 197 -6.60 -14.40 -29.21
CA ALA A 197 -7.93 -14.60 -28.65
C ALA A 197 -7.98 -14.09 -27.21
N GLY A 198 -8.51 -12.90 -26.99
CA GLY A 198 -8.69 -12.30 -25.68
C GLY A 198 -9.99 -12.73 -24.99
N ASN A 199 -10.10 -12.39 -23.70
CA ASN A 199 -11.26 -12.68 -22.85
C ASN A 199 -12.04 -11.40 -22.52
N TRP A 200 -12.47 -10.68 -23.56
CA TRP A 200 -13.08 -9.35 -23.53
C TRP A 200 -14.37 -9.23 -22.68
N VAL A 201 -14.97 -10.35 -22.25
CA VAL A 201 -16.13 -10.36 -21.33
C VAL A 201 -15.80 -9.68 -20.01
N PHE A 202 -14.55 -9.74 -19.56
CA PHE A 202 -14.10 -9.12 -18.31
C PHE A 202 -13.96 -7.60 -18.39
N SER A 203 -13.94 -7.04 -19.60
CA SER A 203 -14.11 -5.58 -19.83
C SER A 203 -13.16 -4.68 -19.03
N TRP A 204 -11.86 -4.90 -19.18
CA TRP A 204 -10.82 -4.22 -18.38
C TRP A 204 -10.95 -2.69 -18.39
N ALA A 205 -11.28 -2.08 -19.54
CA ALA A 205 -11.44 -0.64 -19.64
C ALA A 205 -12.57 -0.11 -18.75
N GLU A 206 -13.73 -0.77 -18.77
CA GLU A 206 -14.91 -0.31 -18.06
C GLU A 206 -14.88 -0.65 -16.56
N ILE A 207 -14.18 -1.73 -16.15
CA ILE A 207 -14.03 -2.06 -14.72
C ILE A 207 -12.82 -1.37 -14.08
N GLY A 208 -11.80 -0.99 -14.86
CA GLY A 208 -10.54 -0.41 -14.38
C GLY A 208 -10.70 0.77 -13.41
N PRO A 209 -11.61 1.74 -13.63
CA PRO A 209 -11.88 2.82 -12.69
C PRO A 209 -12.42 2.35 -11.34
N HIS A 210 -13.05 1.17 -11.27
CA HIS A 210 -13.79 0.68 -10.12
C HIS A 210 -13.02 -0.34 -9.27
N ILE A 211 -11.94 -0.93 -9.80
CA ILE A 211 -11.13 -1.93 -9.08
C ILE A 211 -9.82 -1.32 -8.59
N ASP A 212 -9.25 -1.92 -7.55
CA ASP A 212 -7.94 -1.54 -7.01
C ASP A 212 -6.82 -2.39 -7.58
N ARG A 213 -7.13 -3.62 -8.01
CA ARG A 213 -6.17 -4.56 -8.61
C ARG A 213 -6.81 -5.37 -9.72
N LEU A 214 -6.08 -5.49 -10.82
CA LEU A 214 -6.29 -6.48 -11.86
C LEU A 214 -5.17 -7.51 -11.78
N ARG A 215 -5.49 -8.77 -11.52
CA ARG A 215 -4.54 -9.88 -11.55
C ARG A 215 -4.76 -10.67 -12.83
N ILE A 216 -3.75 -10.75 -13.68
CA ILE A 216 -3.83 -11.43 -14.97
C ILE A 216 -3.28 -12.84 -14.82
N MET A 217 -4.10 -13.87 -15.00
CA MET A 217 -3.67 -15.28 -15.01
C MET A 217 -2.86 -15.60 -16.25
N ALA A 218 -1.63 -15.09 -16.36
CA ALA A 218 -0.77 -15.25 -17.51
C ALA A 218 -0.06 -16.61 -17.51
N TYR A 219 -0.82 -17.69 -17.33
CA TYR A 219 -0.40 -19.08 -17.33
C TYR A 219 -1.46 -19.99 -17.97
N ASP A 220 -1.20 -21.31 -18.02
CA ASP A 220 -2.02 -22.31 -18.69
C ASP A 220 -2.18 -22.10 -20.21
N PHE A 221 -1.15 -21.51 -20.84
CA PHE A 221 -1.11 -21.34 -22.29
C PHE A 221 -1.12 -22.69 -23.01
N SER A 222 -0.29 -23.64 -22.60
CA SER A 222 -0.22 -25.00 -23.14
C SER A 222 -0.91 -25.97 -22.18
N THR A 223 -2.16 -26.32 -22.49
CA THR A 223 -2.93 -27.27 -21.66
C THR A 223 -3.18 -28.60 -22.35
N VAL A 224 -3.18 -28.67 -23.66
CA VAL A 224 -3.45 -29.89 -24.43
C VAL A 224 -2.14 -30.55 -24.89
N ASN A 225 -1.33 -29.81 -25.61
CA ASN A 225 -0.05 -30.28 -26.13
C ASN A 225 1.12 -29.78 -25.26
N PRO A 226 2.28 -30.51 -25.22
CA PRO A 226 3.48 -30.04 -24.55
C PRO A 226 3.93 -28.66 -25.06
N GLY A 227 4.20 -27.76 -24.14
CA GLY A 227 4.62 -26.39 -24.44
C GLY A 227 4.75 -25.54 -23.18
N PRO A 228 5.16 -24.29 -23.32
CA PRO A 228 5.36 -23.38 -22.20
C PRO A 228 4.04 -23.12 -21.45
N ILE A 229 4.14 -22.90 -20.14
CA ILE A 229 2.98 -22.66 -19.27
C ILE A 229 2.45 -21.24 -19.42
N GLY A 230 3.34 -20.26 -19.59
CA GLY A 230 2.99 -18.85 -19.81
C GLY A 230 4.10 -18.15 -20.60
N PRO A 231 4.16 -18.30 -21.95
CA PRO A 231 5.24 -17.74 -22.76
C PRO A 231 5.44 -16.24 -22.48
N LEU A 232 6.68 -15.79 -22.27
CA LEU A 232 6.97 -14.39 -21.93
C LEU A 232 6.37 -13.38 -22.92
N PRO A 233 6.46 -13.56 -24.27
CA PRO A 233 5.85 -12.61 -25.21
C PRO A 233 4.33 -12.52 -25.08
N TRP A 234 3.68 -13.65 -24.80
CA TRP A 234 2.23 -13.70 -24.59
C TRP A 234 1.82 -13.00 -23.30
N SER A 235 2.57 -13.23 -22.21
CA SER A 235 2.34 -12.55 -20.92
C SER A 235 2.58 -11.05 -21.05
N GLU A 236 3.62 -10.64 -21.78
CA GLU A 236 3.94 -9.23 -22.01
C GLU A 236 2.90 -8.52 -22.86
N ASP A 237 2.35 -9.17 -23.89
CA ASP A 237 1.26 -8.58 -24.70
C ASP A 237 0.00 -8.31 -23.86
N ALA A 238 -0.34 -9.21 -22.93
CA ALA A 238 -1.46 -8.99 -22.00
C ALA A 238 -1.18 -7.80 -21.06
N VAL A 239 0.03 -7.69 -20.52
CA VAL A 239 0.45 -6.56 -19.68
C VAL A 239 0.39 -5.24 -20.45
N LYS A 240 0.93 -5.19 -21.67
CA LYS A 240 0.87 -4.00 -22.52
C LYS A 240 -0.57 -3.54 -22.72
N TYR A 241 -1.46 -4.47 -23.03
CA TYR A 241 -2.88 -4.14 -23.21
C TYR A 241 -3.50 -3.63 -21.91
N ALA A 242 -3.31 -4.33 -20.79
CA ALA A 242 -3.87 -3.93 -19.50
C ALA A 242 -3.45 -2.50 -19.09
N THR A 243 -2.19 -2.12 -19.35
CA THR A 243 -1.68 -0.77 -19.01
C THR A 243 -2.23 0.33 -19.89
N THR A 244 -2.87 0.01 -21.02
CA THR A 244 -3.66 0.97 -21.80
C THR A 244 -5.11 1.10 -21.31
N GLN A 245 -5.58 0.14 -20.50
CA GLN A 245 -6.97 0.11 -20.03
C GLN A 245 -7.12 0.72 -18.63
N MET A 246 -6.05 0.73 -17.84
CA MET A 246 -6.06 1.26 -16.48
C MET A 246 -4.65 1.66 -16.02
N PRO A 247 -4.51 2.42 -14.91
CA PRO A 247 -3.21 2.73 -14.33
C PRO A 247 -2.38 1.47 -14.07
N ALA A 248 -1.14 1.44 -14.55
CA ALA A 248 -0.24 0.30 -14.46
C ALA A 248 -0.03 -0.18 -13.01
N SER A 249 -0.10 0.71 -12.03
CA SER A 249 0.01 0.38 -10.60
C SER A 249 -1.11 -0.52 -10.07
N LYS A 250 -2.22 -0.65 -10.80
CA LYS A 250 -3.32 -1.59 -10.51
C LYS A 250 -3.11 -2.98 -11.12
N VAL A 251 -2.19 -3.13 -12.07
CA VAL A 251 -1.97 -4.38 -12.83
C VAL A 251 -0.95 -5.26 -12.14
N PHE A 252 -1.30 -6.53 -11.92
CA PHE A 252 -0.44 -7.57 -11.36
C PHE A 252 -0.32 -8.72 -12.36
N LEU A 253 0.91 -9.10 -12.71
CA LEU A 253 1.18 -10.20 -13.60
C LEU A 253 1.15 -11.54 -12.84
N GLY A 254 0.26 -12.42 -13.19
CA GLY A 254 0.20 -13.79 -12.67
C GLY A 254 1.39 -14.62 -13.14
N ILE A 255 2.07 -15.29 -12.20
CA ILE A 255 3.21 -16.17 -12.48
C ILE A 255 2.90 -17.56 -11.91
N PRO A 256 3.04 -18.63 -12.72
CA PRO A 256 2.85 -20.00 -12.22
C PRO A 256 4.04 -20.45 -11.38
N GLY A 257 3.79 -21.12 -10.26
CA GLY A 257 4.78 -21.87 -9.49
C GLY A 257 4.86 -23.33 -9.89
N TYR A 258 4.27 -23.71 -11.03
CA TYR A 258 4.17 -25.08 -11.50
C TYR A 258 4.43 -25.20 -13.00
N GLY A 259 4.80 -26.38 -13.40
CA GLY A 259 4.89 -26.84 -14.77
C GLY A 259 3.95 -28.00 -15.06
N ARG A 260 4.07 -28.57 -16.23
CA ARG A 260 3.30 -29.75 -16.66
C ARG A 260 4.24 -30.78 -17.26
N ASP A 261 3.90 -32.04 -17.06
CA ASP A 261 4.59 -33.23 -17.53
C ASP A 261 3.63 -34.05 -18.39
N TRP A 262 3.80 -34.04 -19.70
CA TRP A 262 2.96 -34.73 -20.65
C TRP A 262 3.54 -36.05 -21.11
N ILE A 263 2.71 -37.06 -21.32
CA ILE A 263 3.05 -38.27 -22.04
C ILE A 263 2.90 -37.99 -23.55
N THR A 264 4.03 -38.07 -24.29
CA THR A 264 4.06 -37.78 -25.73
C THR A 264 4.04 -39.02 -26.60
N LYS A 265 4.50 -40.17 -26.06
CA LYS A 265 4.50 -41.47 -26.73
C LYS A 265 4.43 -42.57 -25.69
N VAL A 266 3.78 -43.68 -26.04
CA VAL A 266 3.82 -44.91 -25.24
C VAL A 266 4.28 -46.04 -26.13
N GLU A 267 5.26 -46.79 -25.67
CA GLU A 267 5.87 -47.94 -26.33
C GLU A 267 5.54 -49.19 -25.53
N GLY A 268 5.11 -50.27 -26.21
CA GLY A 268 4.63 -51.49 -25.57
C GLY A 268 3.18 -51.44 -25.11
N VAL A 269 2.73 -52.46 -24.41
CA VAL A 269 1.36 -52.59 -23.88
C VAL A 269 1.42 -52.38 -22.38
N CYS A 270 0.80 -51.32 -21.88
CA CYS A 270 0.82 -51.01 -20.47
C CYS A 270 0.08 -52.08 -19.63
N PRO A 271 0.62 -52.49 -18.48
CA PRO A 271 -0.07 -53.30 -17.50
C PRO A 271 -1.44 -52.70 -17.13
N LYS A 272 -2.38 -53.57 -16.77
CA LYS A 272 -3.77 -53.20 -16.50
C LYS A 272 -3.90 -52.00 -15.56
N ASP A 273 -3.06 -51.92 -14.52
CA ASP A 273 -3.11 -50.87 -13.51
C ASP A 273 -2.67 -49.50 -14.06
N PHE A 274 -1.96 -49.46 -15.19
CA PHE A 274 -1.49 -48.25 -15.84
C PHE A 274 -2.22 -47.94 -17.15
N ALA A 275 -3.02 -48.86 -17.70
CA ALA A 275 -3.60 -48.79 -19.02
C ALA A 275 -4.48 -47.55 -19.25
N THR A 276 -5.11 -47.02 -18.22
CA THR A 276 -5.97 -45.83 -18.29
C THR A 276 -5.25 -44.53 -17.98
N SER A 277 -4.13 -44.56 -17.24
CA SER A 277 -3.39 -43.38 -16.79
C SER A 277 -2.15 -43.09 -17.64
N VAL A 278 -1.56 -44.11 -18.30
CA VAL A 278 -0.38 -43.99 -19.13
C VAL A 278 -0.79 -44.00 -20.61
N VAL A 279 -1.42 -42.92 -21.02
CA VAL A 279 -1.91 -42.72 -22.40
C VAL A 279 -1.33 -41.42 -22.98
N VAL A 280 -1.15 -41.38 -24.30
CA VAL A 280 -0.67 -40.16 -24.98
C VAL A 280 -1.60 -39.00 -24.67
N GLY A 281 -1.05 -37.84 -24.32
CA GLY A 281 -1.78 -36.65 -23.90
C GLY A 281 -2.10 -36.56 -22.40
N ALA A 282 -1.95 -37.65 -21.65
CA ALA A 282 -2.05 -37.59 -20.19
C ALA A 282 -0.97 -36.68 -19.62
N LYS A 283 -1.34 -35.88 -18.63
CA LYS A 283 -0.46 -34.88 -18.02
C LYS A 283 -0.58 -34.84 -16.49
N ALA A 284 0.50 -34.43 -15.85
CA ALA A 284 0.56 -34.16 -14.42
C ALA A 284 1.12 -32.77 -14.17
N ALA A 285 0.73 -32.13 -13.07
CA ALA A 285 1.40 -30.92 -12.60
C ALA A 285 2.75 -31.28 -11.99
N VAL A 286 3.74 -30.42 -12.21
CA VAL A 286 5.07 -30.52 -11.61
C VAL A 286 5.33 -29.21 -10.85
N ILE A 287 5.48 -29.28 -9.54
CA ILE A 287 5.81 -28.10 -8.75
C ILE A 287 7.22 -27.62 -9.12
N MET A 288 7.41 -26.33 -9.34
CA MET A 288 8.66 -25.74 -9.81
C MET A 288 9.87 -26.24 -9.03
N ARG A 289 9.82 -26.21 -7.70
CA ARG A 289 10.94 -26.64 -6.83
C ARG A 289 11.25 -28.12 -6.90
N GLU A 290 10.37 -28.95 -7.46
CA GLU A 290 10.52 -30.39 -7.63
C GLU A 290 10.99 -30.78 -9.02
N ALA A 291 10.91 -29.87 -10.00
CA ALA A 291 11.20 -30.13 -11.40
C ALA A 291 12.68 -30.54 -11.64
N VAL A 292 13.62 -29.91 -10.93
CA VAL A 292 15.05 -30.25 -11.03
C VAL A 292 15.33 -31.67 -10.50
N ALA A 293 14.71 -32.04 -9.38
CA ALA A 293 14.83 -33.38 -8.80
C ALA A 293 14.23 -34.43 -9.74
N LEU A 294 13.10 -34.14 -10.38
CA LEU A 294 12.48 -35.01 -11.37
C LEU A 294 13.40 -35.23 -12.58
N ALA A 295 14.04 -34.18 -13.11
CA ALA A 295 15.00 -34.29 -14.19
C ALA A 295 16.23 -35.15 -13.77
N THR A 296 16.81 -34.86 -12.61
CA THR A 296 17.97 -35.57 -12.07
C THR A 296 17.69 -37.08 -11.88
N THR A 297 16.55 -37.43 -11.28
CA THR A 297 16.13 -38.81 -11.05
C THR A 297 16.00 -39.61 -12.35
N ASN A 298 15.68 -38.92 -13.45
CA ASN A 298 15.50 -39.54 -14.77
C ASN A 298 16.67 -39.30 -15.72
N ASN A 299 17.82 -38.82 -15.23
CA ASN A 299 19.01 -38.47 -16.02
C ASN A 299 18.68 -37.56 -17.21
N ALA A 300 17.75 -36.64 -17.05
CA ALA A 300 17.29 -35.72 -18.09
C ALA A 300 18.07 -34.40 -18.02
N THR A 301 18.41 -33.84 -19.18
CA THR A 301 19.06 -32.53 -19.29
C THR A 301 18.02 -31.44 -19.42
N ILE A 302 18.01 -30.47 -18.47
CA ILE A 302 17.15 -29.30 -18.51
C ILE A 302 17.73 -28.31 -19.53
N THR A 303 16.87 -27.80 -20.42
CA THR A 303 17.20 -26.77 -21.41
C THR A 303 16.29 -25.56 -21.21
N TYR A 304 16.88 -24.38 -21.09
CA TYR A 304 16.13 -23.13 -21.03
C TYR A 304 15.77 -22.63 -22.43
N ASN A 305 14.51 -22.30 -22.66
CA ASN A 305 14.03 -21.69 -23.90
C ASN A 305 13.97 -20.16 -23.75
N PRO A 306 14.87 -19.38 -24.37
CA PRO A 306 14.93 -17.94 -24.17
C PRO A 306 13.74 -17.19 -24.81
N THR A 307 13.10 -17.76 -25.84
CA THR A 307 11.92 -17.14 -26.48
C THR A 307 10.71 -17.15 -25.56
N HIS A 308 10.50 -18.26 -24.86
CA HIS A 308 9.36 -18.42 -23.96
C HIS A 308 9.71 -18.06 -22.52
N ALA A 309 11.02 -17.93 -22.22
CA ALA A 309 11.54 -17.74 -20.87
C ALA A 309 11.05 -18.83 -19.90
N GLU A 310 11.15 -20.09 -20.32
CA GLU A 310 10.82 -21.27 -19.52
C GLU A 310 11.77 -22.42 -19.80
N SER A 311 11.89 -23.32 -18.84
CA SER A 311 12.74 -24.50 -18.94
C SER A 311 11.94 -25.74 -19.34
N THR A 312 12.60 -26.66 -20.03
CA THR A 312 12.03 -27.92 -20.51
C THR A 312 13.03 -29.06 -20.46
N PHE A 313 12.54 -30.28 -20.34
CA PHE A 313 13.30 -31.49 -20.51
C PHE A 313 12.40 -32.65 -20.96
N THR A 314 13.07 -33.71 -21.45
CA THR A 314 12.36 -34.94 -21.83
C THR A 314 13.02 -36.14 -21.10
N TYR A 315 12.19 -37.14 -20.81
CA TYR A 315 12.67 -38.37 -20.19
C TYR A 315 11.76 -39.56 -20.54
N LYS A 316 12.26 -40.77 -20.25
CA LYS A 316 11.48 -42.00 -20.38
C LYS A 316 11.15 -42.56 -19.01
N LYS A 317 9.95 -43.06 -18.83
CA LYS A 317 9.52 -43.75 -17.62
C LYS A 317 8.87 -45.08 -17.98
N THR A 318 9.42 -46.17 -17.42
CA THR A 318 8.90 -47.52 -17.60
C THR A 318 7.93 -47.85 -16.45
N TYR A 319 6.81 -48.43 -16.83
CA TYR A 319 5.73 -48.87 -15.92
C TYR A 319 5.65 -50.39 -16.04
N VAL A 320 6.00 -51.09 -14.96
CA VAL A 320 6.13 -52.56 -14.91
C VAL A 320 4.99 -53.11 -14.03
N ASP A 321 4.42 -54.22 -14.46
CA ASP A 321 3.50 -54.99 -13.62
C ASP A 321 4.23 -55.53 -12.37
N PRO A 322 3.78 -55.22 -11.15
CA PRO A 322 4.46 -55.64 -9.93
C PRO A 322 4.52 -57.18 -9.77
N THR A 323 3.61 -57.89 -10.44
CA THR A 323 3.50 -59.35 -10.37
C THR A 323 4.12 -60.07 -11.59
N ASN A 324 4.35 -59.35 -12.70
CA ASN A 324 4.91 -59.91 -13.93
C ASN A 324 5.85 -58.88 -14.63
N SER A 325 7.14 -58.96 -14.38
CA SER A 325 8.13 -58.04 -14.91
C SER A 325 8.24 -58.07 -16.45
N ALA A 326 7.70 -59.09 -17.12
CA ALA A 326 7.64 -59.14 -18.59
C ALA A 326 6.51 -58.27 -19.17
N SER A 327 5.55 -57.88 -18.34
CA SER A 327 4.48 -56.98 -18.71
C SER A 327 4.86 -55.54 -18.35
N PHE A 328 5.21 -54.73 -19.34
CA PHE A 328 5.61 -53.33 -19.14
C PHE A 328 5.32 -52.46 -20.36
N CYS A 329 5.22 -51.16 -20.14
CA CYS A 329 5.27 -50.14 -21.19
C CYS A 329 6.22 -49.03 -20.81
N THR A 330 6.71 -48.28 -21.79
CA THR A 330 7.59 -47.13 -21.60
C THR A 330 6.93 -45.88 -22.18
N ALA A 331 6.73 -44.87 -21.33
CA ALA A 331 6.22 -43.56 -21.77
C ALA A 331 7.39 -42.59 -22.00
N ASN A 332 7.39 -41.94 -23.16
CA ASN A 332 8.18 -40.74 -23.40
C ASN A 332 7.43 -39.55 -22.83
N ARG A 333 8.13 -38.73 -22.07
CA ARG A 333 7.54 -37.60 -21.34
C ARG A 333 8.26 -36.31 -21.68
N THR A 334 7.51 -35.22 -21.73
CA THR A 334 8.03 -33.86 -21.93
C THR A 334 7.52 -32.97 -20.82
N VAL A 335 8.44 -32.29 -20.17
CA VAL A 335 8.15 -31.35 -19.08
C VAL A 335 8.46 -29.93 -19.54
N TRP A 336 7.55 -29.00 -19.26
CA TRP A 336 7.78 -27.58 -19.30
C TRP A 336 7.48 -26.99 -17.93
N PHE A 337 8.34 -26.09 -17.44
CA PHE A 337 8.18 -25.47 -16.13
C PHE A 337 8.90 -24.13 -16.04
N PRO A 338 8.41 -23.18 -15.21
CA PRO A 338 9.14 -21.97 -14.88
C PRO A 338 10.29 -22.30 -13.92
N ASP A 339 11.41 -21.61 -14.08
CA ASP A 339 12.56 -21.61 -13.18
C ASP A 339 12.86 -20.19 -12.66
N GLU A 340 13.98 -19.99 -11.97
CA GLU A 340 14.40 -18.68 -11.47
C GLU A 340 14.61 -17.66 -12.59
N LYS A 341 15.07 -18.09 -13.79
CA LYS A 341 15.20 -17.22 -14.97
C LYS A 341 13.83 -16.81 -15.50
N SER A 342 12.86 -17.71 -15.42
CA SER A 342 11.47 -17.44 -15.76
C SER A 342 10.85 -16.39 -14.83
N TYR A 343 11.12 -16.51 -13.53
CA TYR A 343 10.68 -15.53 -12.53
C TYR A 343 11.34 -14.18 -12.74
N ALA A 344 12.67 -14.16 -12.99
CA ALA A 344 13.40 -12.93 -13.30
C ALA A 344 12.81 -12.21 -14.52
N ALA A 345 12.60 -12.93 -15.63
CA ALA A 345 12.08 -12.35 -16.86
C ALA A 345 10.70 -11.69 -16.69
N ARG A 346 9.81 -12.36 -15.95
CA ARG A 346 8.44 -11.85 -15.68
C ARG A 346 8.44 -10.72 -14.65
N THR A 347 9.26 -10.82 -13.60
CA THR A 347 9.36 -9.78 -12.57
C THR A 347 9.95 -8.48 -13.13
N ASN A 348 10.86 -8.57 -14.11
CA ASN A 348 11.40 -7.39 -14.80
C ASN A 348 10.32 -6.60 -15.55
N LEU A 349 9.19 -7.21 -15.93
CA LEU A 349 8.05 -6.48 -16.50
C LEU A 349 7.43 -5.51 -15.50
N VAL A 350 7.57 -5.76 -14.19
CA VAL A 350 7.10 -4.83 -13.15
C VAL A 350 7.80 -3.48 -13.27
N GLY A 351 9.12 -3.47 -13.36
CA GLY A 351 9.90 -2.24 -13.56
C GLY A 351 9.64 -1.62 -14.93
N LYS A 352 9.66 -2.45 -16.00
CA LYS A 352 9.48 -2.00 -17.39
C LYS A 352 8.16 -1.28 -17.62
N TYR A 353 7.07 -1.74 -17.03
CA TYR A 353 5.72 -1.20 -17.21
C TYR A 353 5.17 -0.48 -15.97
N ARG A 354 5.97 -0.37 -14.90
CA ARG A 354 5.57 0.24 -13.61
C ARG A 354 4.32 -0.41 -13.00
N LEU A 355 4.26 -1.75 -13.07
CA LEU A 355 3.12 -2.52 -12.58
C LEU A 355 3.01 -2.46 -11.05
N GLY A 356 1.83 -2.78 -10.53
CA GLY A 356 1.60 -2.98 -9.10
C GLY A 356 2.45 -4.11 -8.51
N GLY A 357 2.73 -5.16 -9.30
CA GLY A 357 3.55 -6.29 -8.89
C GLY A 357 3.32 -7.55 -9.72
N ILE A 358 3.69 -8.67 -9.13
CA ILE A 358 3.42 -10.03 -9.62
C ILE A 358 2.47 -10.74 -8.65
N ALA A 359 1.70 -11.71 -9.15
CA ALA A 359 0.81 -12.56 -8.37
C ALA A 359 1.16 -14.04 -8.60
N VAL A 360 1.66 -14.74 -7.58
CA VAL A 360 2.13 -16.12 -7.73
C VAL A 360 1.01 -17.14 -7.47
N TRP A 361 0.83 -18.09 -8.38
CA TRP A 361 -0.02 -19.26 -8.20
C TRP A 361 0.85 -20.50 -7.96
N THR A 362 1.04 -20.99 -6.73
CA THR A 362 0.70 -20.42 -5.42
C THR A 362 1.97 -20.25 -4.61
N PHE A 363 1.95 -19.45 -3.54
CA PHE A 363 3.10 -19.38 -2.62
C PHE A 363 3.61 -20.78 -2.24
N GLY A 364 4.94 -20.93 -2.12
CA GLY A 364 5.60 -22.16 -1.71
C GLY A 364 5.74 -23.22 -2.81
N MET A 365 5.33 -22.95 -4.04
CA MET A 365 5.66 -23.78 -5.21
C MET A 365 7.01 -23.42 -5.82
N GLU A 366 7.42 -22.16 -5.69
CA GLU A 366 8.71 -21.64 -6.16
C GLU A 366 9.88 -22.17 -5.34
N ASN A 367 11.06 -22.19 -5.94
CA ASN A 367 12.32 -22.49 -5.25
C ASN A 367 12.92 -21.21 -4.62
N THR A 368 13.91 -21.38 -3.74
CA THR A 368 14.58 -20.26 -3.05
C THR A 368 15.25 -19.29 -4.02
N ALA A 369 15.85 -19.80 -5.12
CA ALA A 369 16.50 -18.96 -6.13
C ALA A 369 15.51 -18.03 -6.82
N ALA A 370 14.28 -18.47 -7.08
CA ALA A 370 13.23 -17.62 -7.65
C ALA A 370 12.87 -16.45 -6.71
N ILE A 371 12.73 -16.70 -5.42
CA ILE A 371 12.48 -15.64 -4.45
C ILE A 371 13.65 -14.68 -4.35
N THR A 372 14.88 -15.18 -4.42
CA THR A 372 16.10 -14.35 -4.42
C THR A 372 16.09 -13.37 -5.60
N VAL A 373 15.87 -13.86 -6.83
CA VAL A 373 15.83 -12.96 -8.00
C VAL A 373 14.68 -11.97 -7.95
N VAL A 374 13.52 -12.35 -7.42
CA VAL A 374 12.42 -11.41 -7.18
C VAL A 374 12.83 -10.30 -6.21
N ARG A 375 13.55 -10.66 -5.13
CA ARG A 375 14.05 -9.70 -4.14
C ARG A 375 15.10 -8.75 -4.72
N ASP A 376 16.01 -9.26 -5.52
CA ASP A 376 17.05 -8.45 -6.15
C ASP A 376 16.44 -7.45 -7.13
N ILE A 377 15.45 -7.86 -7.92
CA ILE A 377 14.70 -6.97 -8.81
C ILE A 377 13.89 -5.96 -7.97
N ALA A 378 13.21 -6.40 -6.91
CA ALA A 378 12.44 -5.53 -6.03
C ALA A 378 13.32 -4.44 -5.39
N LYS A 379 14.56 -4.76 -5.04
CA LYS A 379 15.57 -3.79 -4.57
C LYS A 379 16.00 -2.84 -5.69
N SER A 380 16.26 -3.34 -6.89
CA SER A 380 16.72 -2.52 -8.02
C SER A 380 15.68 -1.51 -8.51
N ILE A 381 14.39 -1.76 -8.25
CA ILE A 381 13.27 -0.85 -8.53
C ILE A 381 12.66 -0.25 -7.27
N ALA A 382 13.35 -0.33 -6.13
CA ALA A 382 12.89 0.24 -4.87
C ALA A 382 12.75 1.76 -5.01
N PRO A 383 11.68 2.35 -4.47
CA PRO A 383 11.58 3.80 -4.47
C PRO A 383 12.60 4.40 -3.51
N ASP A 384 13.17 5.52 -3.90
CA ASP A 384 14.08 6.26 -3.04
C ASP A 384 13.36 6.75 -1.78
N LEU A 385 14.04 6.66 -0.65
CA LEU A 385 13.61 7.32 0.58
C LEU A 385 13.75 8.83 0.41
N VAL A 386 12.77 9.57 0.91
CA VAL A 386 12.78 11.03 0.92
C VAL A 386 12.90 11.52 2.35
N ILE A 387 13.98 12.24 2.65
CA ILE A 387 14.21 12.85 3.95
C ILE A 387 13.82 14.31 3.87
N GLY A 388 12.76 14.69 4.58
CA GLY A 388 12.30 16.07 4.71
C GLY A 388 12.75 16.68 6.02
N THR A 389 13.25 17.92 5.97
CA THR A 389 13.55 18.73 7.15
C THR A 389 12.86 20.08 7.07
N ILE A 390 12.45 20.61 8.22
CA ILE A 390 11.90 21.96 8.38
C ILE A 390 12.96 22.82 9.06
N ALA A 391 13.27 23.95 8.47
CA ALA A 391 14.07 25.00 9.09
C ALA A 391 13.16 26.17 9.45
N THR A 392 12.88 26.32 10.71
CA THR A 392 12.32 27.53 11.31
C THR A 392 12.74 27.56 12.77
N ASP A 393 13.31 28.69 13.17
CA ASP A 393 13.64 28.95 14.57
C ASP A 393 12.44 29.55 15.34
N LEU A 394 11.36 29.84 14.61
CA LEU A 394 10.16 30.41 15.19
C LEU A 394 9.35 29.35 15.92
N GLU A 395 9.20 29.54 17.21
CA GLU A 395 8.26 28.79 18.05
C GLU A 395 6.99 29.58 18.30
N GLN A 396 7.04 30.90 18.11
CA GLN A 396 5.95 31.82 18.36
C GLN A 396 5.88 32.89 17.28
N ILE A 397 4.66 33.28 16.91
CA ILE A 397 4.39 34.34 15.92
C ILE A 397 3.25 35.23 16.37
N ALA A 398 3.31 36.53 16.08
CA ALA A 398 2.22 37.45 16.35
C ALA A 398 1.00 37.12 15.47
N TYR A 399 -0.21 37.22 16.03
CA TYR A 399 -1.44 36.98 15.28
C TYR A 399 -1.53 37.86 14.04
N GLY A 400 -1.80 37.22 12.89
CA GLY A 400 -1.95 37.89 11.60
C GLY A 400 -0.62 38.19 10.88
N SER A 401 0.52 37.84 11.46
CA SER A 401 1.81 37.97 10.80
C SER A 401 2.10 36.78 9.89
N THR A 402 2.85 37.03 8.83
CA THR A 402 3.36 36.00 7.90
C THR A 402 4.80 35.67 8.25
N PHE A 403 5.18 34.42 8.15
CA PHE A 403 6.59 33.99 8.17
C PHE A 403 6.86 33.02 7.03
N ASN A 404 8.11 32.92 6.60
CA ASN A 404 8.51 31.94 5.61
C ASN A 404 8.94 30.65 6.31
N LEU A 405 8.28 29.54 5.91
CA LEU A 405 8.66 28.20 6.32
C LEU A 405 9.55 27.62 5.25
N THR A 406 10.80 27.29 5.61
CA THR A 406 11.74 26.65 4.69
C THR A 406 11.77 25.17 4.92
N GLY A 407 11.52 24.38 3.89
CA GLY A 407 11.67 22.95 3.86
C GLY A 407 12.81 22.50 2.97
N THR A 408 13.49 21.42 3.34
CA THR A 408 14.53 20.84 2.49
C THR A 408 14.25 19.35 2.34
N PHE A 409 14.31 18.86 1.10
CA PHE A 409 14.06 17.45 0.76
C PHE A 409 15.27 16.87 0.05
N LYS A 410 15.81 15.78 0.57
CA LYS A 410 17.02 15.10 0.09
C LYS A 410 16.86 13.59 0.11
N LEU A 411 17.68 12.91 -0.67
CA LEU A 411 17.89 11.47 -0.55
C LEU A 411 18.74 11.16 0.70
N PRO A 412 18.83 9.90 1.16
CA PRO A 412 19.67 9.50 2.30
C PRO A 412 21.15 9.86 2.15
N ASP A 413 21.68 9.86 0.94
CA ASP A 413 23.04 10.26 0.60
C ASP A 413 23.26 11.78 0.57
N LYS A 414 22.23 12.56 0.97
CA LYS A 414 22.17 14.02 1.00
C LYS A 414 22.02 14.69 -0.37
N THR A 415 21.83 13.94 -1.46
CA THR A 415 21.54 14.48 -2.80
C THR A 415 20.23 15.27 -2.75
N PRO A 416 20.20 16.54 -3.17
CA PRO A 416 18.97 17.34 -3.25
C PRO A 416 17.96 16.72 -4.20
N ILE A 417 16.66 16.87 -3.90
CA ILE A 417 15.58 16.44 -4.78
C ILE A 417 14.89 17.65 -5.39
N PRO A 418 15.23 18.05 -6.63
CA PRO A 418 14.58 19.16 -7.31
C PRO A 418 13.20 18.77 -7.85
N SER A 419 12.36 19.77 -8.08
CA SER A 419 11.04 19.62 -8.70
C SER A 419 10.12 18.63 -7.98
N LEU A 420 10.29 18.48 -6.68
CA LEU A 420 9.45 17.63 -5.84
C LEU A 420 8.19 18.40 -5.43
N ASN A 421 7.02 17.85 -5.71
CA ASN A 421 5.75 18.40 -5.22
C ASN A 421 5.65 18.22 -3.71
N VAL A 422 5.43 19.32 -3.00
CA VAL A 422 5.35 19.35 -1.55
C VAL A 422 4.09 20.10 -1.12
N ARG A 423 3.33 19.49 -0.20
CA ARG A 423 2.20 20.12 0.48
C ARG A 423 2.65 20.67 1.84
N PHE A 424 2.20 21.88 2.15
CA PHE A 424 2.23 22.39 3.50
C PHE A 424 0.95 21.97 4.22
N GLU A 425 1.10 21.26 5.31
CA GLU A 425 -0.01 20.76 6.11
C GLU A 425 0.02 21.36 7.52
N ILE A 426 -1.17 21.70 8.03
CA ILE A 426 -1.40 22.24 9.36
C ILE A 426 -2.48 21.45 10.09
N LYS A 427 -2.26 21.26 11.40
CA LYS A 427 -3.24 20.73 12.34
C LYS A 427 -3.38 21.70 13.50
N ASN A 428 -4.55 22.30 13.70
CA ASN A 428 -4.81 23.21 14.79
C ASN A 428 -4.92 22.45 16.12
N SER A 429 -4.60 23.08 17.24
CA SER A 429 -4.72 22.46 18.57
C SER A 429 -6.13 22.00 18.96
N SER A 430 -7.15 22.51 18.27
CA SER A 430 -8.56 22.15 18.47
C SER A 430 -9.07 21.11 17.46
N ASP A 431 -8.21 20.65 16.53
CA ASP A 431 -8.57 19.76 15.42
C ASP A 431 -7.63 18.56 15.42
N ASN A 432 -8.16 17.36 15.18
CA ASN A 432 -7.36 16.14 15.10
C ASN A 432 -6.92 15.82 13.66
N ASN A 433 -7.34 16.61 12.68
CA ASN A 433 -7.10 16.34 11.27
C ASN A 433 -6.06 17.31 10.67
N TRP A 434 -5.15 16.76 9.90
CA TRP A 434 -4.27 17.52 9.03
C TRP A 434 -5.04 18.07 7.83
N ARG A 435 -4.80 19.32 7.49
CA ARG A 435 -5.34 19.96 6.27
C ARG A 435 -4.23 20.62 5.48
N THR A 436 -4.28 20.52 4.17
CA THR A 436 -3.36 21.21 3.26
C THR A 436 -3.77 22.69 3.18
N LEU A 437 -2.81 23.59 3.41
CA LEU A 437 -2.99 25.03 3.24
C LEU A 437 -2.45 25.53 1.90
N SER A 438 -1.33 25.00 1.48
CA SER A 438 -0.69 25.36 0.21
C SER A 438 0.17 24.22 -0.29
N ALA A 439 0.60 24.31 -1.54
CA ALA A 439 1.53 23.38 -2.16
C ALA A 439 2.53 24.18 -3.00
N GLY A 440 3.68 23.58 -3.26
CA GLY A 440 4.72 24.13 -4.09
C GLY A 440 5.68 23.05 -4.56
N VAL A 441 6.77 23.48 -5.18
CA VAL A 441 7.77 22.59 -5.78
C VAL A 441 9.14 22.99 -5.27
N THR A 442 10.00 22.01 -4.95
CA THR A 442 11.38 22.28 -4.53
C THR A 442 12.22 22.83 -5.68
N ASP A 443 13.15 23.70 -5.36
CA ASP A 443 14.16 24.25 -6.28
C ASP A 443 15.28 23.23 -6.60
N ALA A 444 16.33 23.67 -7.30
CA ALA A 444 17.49 22.85 -7.66
C ALA A 444 18.30 22.36 -6.44
N ALA A 445 18.20 23.03 -5.29
CA ALA A 445 18.84 22.63 -4.04
C ALA A 445 17.94 21.72 -3.16
N GLY A 446 16.76 21.34 -3.67
CA GLY A 446 15.77 20.57 -2.93
C GLY A 446 15.06 21.40 -1.86
N VAL A 447 15.05 22.72 -1.99
CA VAL A 447 14.50 23.66 -1.00
C VAL A 447 13.13 24.15 -1.48
N ILE A 448 12.22 24.31 -0.55
CA ILE A 448 10.94 25.00 -0.76
C ILE A 448 10.74 26.04 0.32
N GLU A 449 10.31 27.24 -0.07
CA GLU A 449 9.86 28.28 0.84
C GLU A 449 8.37 28.52 0.69
N VAL A 450 7.65 28.51 1.81
CA VAL A 450 6.21 28.70 1.82
C VAL A 450 5.87 29.83 2.80
N PRO A 451 5.20 30.90 2.36
CA PRO A 451 4.67 31.90 3.25
C PRO A 451 3.50 31.32 4.04
N VAL A 452 3.56 31.43 5.36
CA VAL A 452 2.59 30.81 6.27
C VAL A 452 2.00 31.89 7.19
N ILE A 453 0.68 31.80 7.37
CA ILE A 453 -0.05 32.54 8.40
C ILE A 453 -0.70 31.50 9.33
N VAL A 454 -0.37 31.57 10.61
CA VAL A 454 -0.95 30.69 11.63
C VAL A 454 -1.93 31.50 12.47
N GLY A 455 -3.20 31.12 12.44
CA GLY A 455 -4.26 31.83 13.16
C GLY A 455 -4.42 31.44 14.63
N GLN A 456 -3.91 30.29 15.03
CA GLN A 456 -3.94 29.78 16.41
C GLN A 456 -2.78 28.79 16.59
N LYS A 457 -2.54 28.37 17.84
CA LYS A 457 -1.52 27.33 18.10
C LYS A 457 -1.77 26.11 17.24
N SER A 458 -0.77 25.70 16.47
CA SER A 458 -0.90 24.66 15.47
C SER A 458 0.38 23.83 15.34
N GLU A 459 0.22 22.58 14.95
CA GLU A 459 1.29 21.75 14.44
C GLU A 459 1.38 21.93 12.93
N ILE A 460 2.59 22.01 12.40
CA ILE A 460 2.86 22.17 10.98
C ILE A 460 3.83 21.11 10.50
N ARG A 461 3.71 20.70 9.26
CA ARG A 461 4.66 19.83 8.54
C ARG A 461 4.63 20.07 7.05
N LEU A 462 5.68 19.60 6.38
CA LEU A 462 5.74 19.51 4.92
C LEU A 462 5.70 18.04 4.52
N VAL A 463 4.94 17.74 3.48
CA VAL A 463 4.73 16.38 2.97
C VAL A 463 4.95 16.37 1.46
N SER A 464 5.90 15.56 0.98
CA SER A 464 6.03 15.27 -0.43
C SER A 464 5.20 14.06 -0.82
N GLU A 465 4.58 14.08 -1.99
CA GLU A 465 3.83 12.93 -2.50
C GLU A 465 4.77 11.81 -2.94
N GLY A 466 4.36 10.57 -2.65
CA GLY A 466 5.03 9.39 -3.20
C GLY A 466 4.82 9.28 -4.71
N SER A 467 5.82 8.73 -5.40
CA SER A 467 5.78 8.41 -6.82
C SER A 467 6.26 6.99 -7.07
N TRP A 468 6.40 6.61 -8.35
CA TRP A 468 7.07 5.36 -8.67
C TRP A 468 8.54 5.37 -8.21
N GLU A 469 9.23 6.49 -8.36
CA GLU A 469 10.65 6.63 -8.08
C GLU A 469 10.95 6.93 -6.61
N ARG A 470 9.95 7.44 -5.83
CA ARG A 470 10.19 7.96 -4.47
C ARG A 470 9.05 7.60 -3.52
N LEU A 471 9.39 7.33 -2.27
CA LEU A 471 8.41 7.22 -1.19
C LEU A 471 7.89 8.61 -0.81
N GLU A 472 6.72 8.65 -0.16
CA GLU A 472 6.23 9.85 0.50
C GLU A 472 7.26 10.30 1.54
N GLY A 473 7.68 11.55 1.50
CA GLY A 473 8.56 12.16 2.48
C GLY A 473 7.78 13.09 3.40
N LYS A 474 8.09 13.03 4.70
CA LYS A 474 7.52 13.93 5.71
C LYS A 474 8.63 14.57 6.52
N THR A 475 8.45 15.85 6.83
CA THR A 475 9.28 16.50 7.87
C THR A 475 8.80 16.10 9.24
N LEU A 476 9.65 16.30 10.27
CA LEU A 476 9.18 16.31 11.64
C LEU A 476 8.10 17.38 11.81
N GLU A 477 7.15 17.13 12.71
CA GLU A 477 6.12 18.09 13.07
C GLU A 477 6.73 19.19 13.94
N LYS A 478 6.33 20.43 13.69
CA LYS A 478 6.75 21.58 14.50
C LYS A 478 5.53 22.31 15.04
N THR A 479 5.55 22.63 16.33
CA THR A 479 4.48 23.41 16.96
C THR A 479 4.80 24.90 16.86
N ILE A 480 3.88 25.68 16.33
CA ILE A 480 3.92 27.14 16.32
C ILE A 480 2.82 27.68 17.23
N SER A 481 3.20 28.45 18.23
CA SER A 481 2.28 29.14 19.11
C SER A 481 1.98 30.56 18.58
N VAL A 482 0.77 31.06 18.80
CA VAL A 482 0.37 32.40 18.35
C VAL A 482 0.32 33.34 19.53
N ILE A 483 1.01 34.48 19.42
CA ILE A 483 0.96 35.59 20.36
C ILE A 483 -0.33 36.37 20.07
N PRO A 484 -1.28 36.43 21.01
CA PRO A 484 -2.55 37.10 20.79
C PRO A 484 -2.37 38.61 20.60
N LYS A 485 -3.17 39.20 19.73
CA LYS A 485 -3.30 40.66 19.58
C LYS A 485 -4.54 41.13 20.38
N VAL A 486 -4.36 42.22 21.13
CA VAL A 486 -5.43 42.80 21.94
C VAL A 486 -5.75 44.20 21.44
N ARG A 487 -7.03 44.52 21.38
CA ARG A 487 -7.54 45.86 21.15
C ARG A 487 -8.39 46.24 22.37
N LEU A 488 -8.24 47.47 22.87
CA LEU A 488 -9.10 48.06 23.89
C LEU A 488 -9.86 49.22 23.28
N ASP A 489 -11.16 49.29 23.55
CA ASP A 489 -12.04 50.41 23.18
C ASP A 489 -12.14 51.37 24.37
N LEU A 490 -11.10 52.20 24.50
CA LEU A 490 -11.02 53.23 25.55
C LEU A 490 -11.59 54.56 25.03
N PRO A 491 -12.30 55.33 25.86
CA PRO A 491 -12.67 56.69 25.53
C PRO A 491 -11.45 57.58 25.29
N ALA A 492 -11.56 58.59 24.40
CA ALA A 492 -10.47 59.54 24.13
C ALA A 492 -10.00 60.32 25.38
N SER A 493 -10.88 60.49 26.35
CA SER A 493 -10.52 61.05 27.70
C SER A 493 -11.48 60.50 28.76
N LEU A 494 -10.98 60.45 30.00
CA LEU A 494 -11.74 60.05 31.18
C LEU A 494 -12.00 61.26 32.08
N LYS A 495 -13.12 61.26 32.81
CA LYS A 495 -13.36 62.22 33.89
C LYS A 495 -12.92 61.62 35.21
N VAL A 496 -12.28 62.47 36.05
CA VAL A 496 -11.88 62.08 37.40
C VAL A 496 -13.07 61.52 38.18
N ASN A 497 -12.83 60.45 38.90
CA ASN A 497 -13.81 59.76 39.75
C ASN A 497 -15.04 59.20 39.05
N THR A 498 -15.03 59.11 37.72
CA THR A 498 -16.08 58.50 36.92
C THR A 498 -15.72 57.08 36.50
N THR A 499 -16.65 56.14 36.66
CA THR A 499 -16.46 54.76 36.23
C THR A 499 -16.85 54.59 34.76
N TYR A 500 -16.00 53.97 33.96
CA TYR A 500 -16.23 53.65 32.55
C TYR A 500 -16.16 52.14 32.37
N ALA A 501 -17.14 51.58 31.67
CA ALA A 501 -17.05 50.22 31.17
C ALA A 501 -16.22 50.23 29.88
N VAL A 502 -15.18 49.40 29.81
CA VAL A 502 -14.28 49.26 28.68
C VAL A 502 -14.42 47.87 28.11
N ILE A 503 -14.56 47.78 26.79
CA ILE A 503 -14.60 46.51 26.06
C ILE A 503 -13.22 46.29 25.44
N GLY A 504 -12.70 45.10 25.66
CA GLY A 504 -11.50 44.61 24.96
C GLY A 504 -11.81 43.43 24.07
N GLN A 505 -11.01 43.28 23.01
CA GLN A 505 -11.10 42.14 22.09
C GLN A 505 -9.73 41.52 21.91
N VAL A 506 -9.68 40.21 22.02
CA VAL A 506 -8.50 39.38 21.73
C VAL A 506 -8.66 38.70 20.38
N SER A 507 -7.59 38.66 19.62
CA SER A 507 -7.47 37.91 18.35
C SER A 507 -6.27 36.95 18.44
N PRO A 508 -6.45 35.66 18.08
CA PRO A 508 -7.66 35.01 17.56
C PRO A 508 -8.78 34.97 18.61
N LYS A 509 -10.03 34.91 18.16
CA LYS A 509 -11.20 34.74 19.03
C LYS A 509 -11.07 33.42 19.78
N SER A 510 -11.13 33.46 21.09
CA SER A 510 -11.05 32.29 21.96
C SER A 510 -11.85 32.52 23.23
N ALA A 511 -12.72 31.57 23.57
CA ALA A 511 -13.41 31.59 24.87
C ALA A 511 -12.45 31.21 26.00
N ASP A 512 -12.78 31.71 27.20
CA ASP A 512 -12.13 31.39 28.46
C ASP A 512 -10.61 31.67 28.49
N LEU A 513 -10.16 32.62 27.65
CA LEU A 513 -8.77 33.05 27.65
C LEU A 513 -8.54 33.99 28.86
N LYS A 514 -7.69 33.56 29.77
CA LYS A 514 -7.35 34.32 30.96
C LYS A 514 -6.44 35.48 30.61
N LEU A 515 -6.77 36.68 31.10
CA LEU A 515 -5.95 37.88 30.91
C LEU A 515 -5.96 38.77 32.14
N ASN A 516 -4.92 39.59 32.29
CA ASN A 516 -4.78 40.57 33.36
C ASN A 516 -4.74 41.97 32.73
N VAL A 517 -5.59 42.88 33.23
CA VAL A 517 -5.59 44.29 32.83
C VAL A 517 -4.79 45.09 33.83
N LYS A 518 -3.90 45.93 33.33
CA LYS A 518 -3.09 46.88 34.12
C LYS A 518 -3.53 48.31 33.83
N GLN A 519 -3.59 49.14 34.87
CA GLN A 519 -3.81 50.58 34.81
C GLN A 519 -2.66 51.25 35.53
N GLY A 520 -1.92 52.15 34.88
CA GLY A 520 -0.75 52.79 35.47
C GLY A 520 0.29 51.74 35.95
N GLY A 521 0.49 50.65 35.22
CA GLY A 521 1.38 49.55 35.56
C GLY A 521 0.86 48.57 36.62
N LYS A 522 -0.22 48.91 37.35
CA LYS A 522 -0.78 48.03 38.41
C LYS A 522 -1.96 47.22 37.90
N SER A 523 -2.07 45.95 38.31
CA SER A 523 -3.20 45.08 37.96
C SER A 523 -4.48 45.64 38.58
N ILE A 524 -5.54 45.73 37.73
CA ILE A 524 -6.89 46.07 38.15
C ILE A 524 -7.85 44.86 38.15
N GLY A 525 -7.38 43.72 37.70
CA GLY A 525 -8.11 42.45 37.75
C GLY A 525 -7.71 41.46 36.69
N GLU A 526 -8.17 40.22 36.90
CA GLU A 526 -8.14 39.13 35.91
C GLU A 526 -9.52 38.95 35.28
N PHE A 527 -9.54 38.73 33.99
CA PHE A 527 -10.77 38.63 33.21
C PHE A 527 -10.68 37.41 32.28
N LEU A 528 -11.85 36.95 31.81
CA LEU A 528 -11.97 35.87 30.82
C LEU A 528 -12.62 36.42 29.57
N THR A 529 -12.20 35.91 28.41
CA THR A 529 -12.86 36.22 27.14
C THR A 529 -14.10 35.36 26.91
N ASP A 530 -15.11 35.90 26.21
CA ASP A 530 -16.21 35.11 25.66
C ASP A 530 -15.81 34.36 24.36
N ALA A 531 -16.76 33.67 23.72
CA ALA A 531 -16.57 32.94 22.46
C ALA A 531 -16.14 33.83 21.27
N ASN A 532 -16.39 35.15 21.36
CA ASN A 532 -15.99 36.14 20.37
C ASN A 532 -14.64 36.80 20.69
N GLY A 533 -13.98 36.34 21.77
CA GLY A 533 -12.74 36.94 22.27
C GLY A 533 -12.95 38.28 22.95
N LEU A 534 -14.17 38.62 23.32
CA LEU A 534 -14.49 39.86 24.03
C LEU A 534 -14.34 39.69 25.54
N PHE A 535 -13.88 40.73 26.19
CA PHE A 535 -13.89 40.87 27.65
C PHE A 535 -14.26 42.30 28.05
N THR A 536 -14.77 42.46 29.25
CA THR A 536 -15.20 43.76 29.74
C THR A 536 -14.63 44.00 31.14
N PHE A 537 -14.15 45.21 31.40
CA PHE A 537 -13.72 45.63 32.70
C PHE A 537 -14.17 47.06 33.02
N ASN A 538 -14.29 47.40 34.29
CA ASN A 538 -14.59 48.74 34.72
C ASN A 538 -13.25 49.45 35.12
N THR A 539 -13.13 50.68 34.67
CA THR A 539 -12.00 51.54 35.07
C THR A 539 -12.48 52.85 35.68
N ARG A 540 -11.71 53.34 36.62
CA ARG A 540 -11.91 54.64 37.30
C ARG A 540 -10.54 55.24 37.59
N ALA A 541 -10.32 56.47 37.15
CA ALA A 541 -9.16 57.25 37.52
C ALA A 541 -9.51 58.25 38.63
N THR A 542 -8.70 58.35 39.63
CA THR A 542 -8.95 59.21 40.81
C THR A 542 -8.24 60.54 40.74
N GLU A 543 -7.23 60.67 39.86
CA GLU A 543 -6.42 61.85 39.70
C GLU A 543 -6.37 62.33 38.24
N PRO A 544 -6.27 63.63 37.96
CA PRO A 544 -6.10 64.13 36.61
C PRO A 544 -4.68 63.84 36.11
N GLY A 545 -4.50 63.68 34.79
CA GLY A 545 -3.22 63.41 34.18
C GLY A 545 -3.26 62.32 33.14
N LEU A 546 -2.13 61.75 32.74
CA LEU A 546 -2.04 60.65 31.80
C LEU A 546 -2.10 59.32 32.53
N VAL A 547 -2.96 58.44 32.10
CA VAL A 547 -3.10 57.07 32.63
C VAL A 547 -2.89 56.06 31.49
N THR A 548 -2.08 55.04 31.73
CA THR A 548 -1.77 53.99 30.76
C THR A 548 -2.57 52.73 31.05
N TYR A 549 -2.94 52.04 30.00
CA TYR A 549 -3.63 50.73 30.03
C TYR A 549 -2.84 49.71 29.23
N GLN A 550 -2.70 48.51 29.78
CA GLN A 550 -2.04 47.38 29.12
C GLN A 550 -2.72 46.07 29.54
N VAL A 551 -2.77 45.13 28.61
CA VAL A 551 -3.32 43.80 28.84
C VAL A 551 -2.22 42.76 28.71
N VAL A 552 -2.11 41.90 29.70
CA VAL A 552 -1.15 40.78 29.73
C VAL A 552 -1.93 39.47 29.63
N ILE A 553 -1.55 38.64 28.68
CA ILE A 553 -2.14 37.32 28.47
C ILE A 553 -1.05 36.29 28.80
N PRO A 554 -1.23 35.40 29.77
CA PRO A 554 -0.26 34.35 30.06
C PRO A 554 -0.26 33.31 28.95
N ALA A 555 0.85 32.60 28.79
CA ALA A 555 0.91 31.44 27.91
C ALA A 555 -0.08 30.35 28.36
N GLY A 556 -0.77 29.73 27.39
CA GLY A 556 -1.77 28.69 27.64
C GLY A 556 -1.72 27.55 26.64
N SER A 557 -2.65 26.62 26.75
CA SER A 557 -2.74 25.49 25.82
C SER A 557 -3.03 25.92 24.38
N LYS A 558 -3.70 27.08 24.20
CA LYS A 558 -4.14 27.59 22.90
C LYS A 558 -3.30 28.74 22.34
N ASN A 559 -2.42 29.38 23.15
CA ASN A 559 -1.70 30.60 22.79
C ASN A 559 -0.32 30.69 23.43
N ALA A 560 0.56 31.49 22.86
CA ALA A 560 1.75 32.01 23.52
C ALA A 560 1.39 33.13 24.52
N ALA A 561 2.34 33.53 25.38
CA ALA A 561 2.17 34.73 26.16
C ALA A 561 2.07 35.97 25.26
N GLY A 562 1.19 36.89 25.60
CA GLY A 562 0.98 38.12 24.86
C GLY A 562 0.89 39.34 25.79
N ILE A 563 1.29 40.48 25.25
CA ILE A 563 1.16 41.77 25.92
C ILE A 563 0.66 42.77 24.85
N SER A 564 -0.36 43.58 25.23
CA SER A 564 -0.85 44.60 24.31
C SER A 564 0.11 45.79 24.27
N ASP A 565 -0.08 46.62 23.23
CA ASP A 565 0.50 47.97 23.27
C ASP A 565 -0.02 48.71 24.50
N GLU A 566 0.75 49.66 24.98
CA GLU A 566 0.36 50.52 26.06
C GLU A 566 -0.48 51.69 25.48
N ILE A 567 -1.72 51.81 25.95
CA ILE A 567 -2.63 52.86 25.53
C ILE A 567 -2.69 53.93 26.59
N THR A 568 -2.35 55.17 26.22
CA THR A 568 -2.38 56.32 27.12
C THR A 568 -3.69 57.13 26.93
N VAL A 569 -4.37 57.43 28.03
CA VAL A 569 -5.64 58.20 28.02
C VAL A 569 -5.51 59.40 28.94
N LEU A 570 -5.99 60.54 28.52
CA LEU A 570 -6.01 61.78 29.34
C LEU A 570 -7.20 61.73 30.31
N VAL A 571 -6.94 61.97 31.58
CA VAL A 571 -7.93 62.13 32.65
C VAL A 571 -8.08 63.61 32.95
N ARG A 572 -9.31 64.14 32.90
CA ARG A 572 -9.65 65.54 33.14
C ARG A 572 -10.75 65.66 34.23
#